data_64c8880877bab923657e20b7a6c20836
#
_entry.id   64c8880877bab923657e20b7a6c20836
#
_cell.length_a   1.000
_cell.length_b   1.000
_cell.length_c   1.000
_cell.angle_alpha   90.00
_cell.angle_beta   90.00
_cell.angle_gamma   90.00
#
_symmetry.space_group_name_H-M   'P 1'
#
loop_
_entity.id
_entity.type
_entity.pdbx_description
1 polymer ?
#
loop_
_entity_poly.entity_id
_entity_poly.type
_entity_poly.pdbx_seq_one_letter_code
_entity_poly.pdbx_strand_id
1 'polypeptide(L)'
;LYLKVENQENLKKYSEAVTPIIKSFGGVPLIRGGKHQTYDDEGFVRTVVWEFPSFEKAIECHNSLDYQAGWNLAKDTTVRHMQVIEGFSTE
;
A
#
# COMPACT_ATOMS: atom_id res chain seq x y z
N LEU A 1 0.98 5.46 1.45
CA LEU A 1 2.00 4.76 0.67
C LEU A 1 2.38 5.55 -0.56
N TYR A 2 3.63 5.97 -0.63
CA TYR A 2 4.21 6.68 -1.76
C TYR A 2 5.18 5.76 -2.48
N LEU A 3 5.16 5.77 -3.81
CA LEU A 3 5.93 4.81 -4.61
C LEU A 3 6.82 5.49 -5.63
N LYS A 4 8.07 5.01 -5.72
CA LYS A 4 8.96 5.19 -6.87
C LYS A 4 9.07 3.83 -7.53
N VAL A 5 8.75 3.73 -8.81
CA VAL A 5 8.61 2.44 -9.48
C VAL A 5 9.58 2.34 -10.64
N GLU A 6 10.49 1.36 -10.59
CA GLU A 6 11.42 1.05 -11.67
C GLU A 6 10.86 -0.01 -12.63
N ASN A 7 9.95 -0.86 -12.16
CA ASN A 7 9.35 -1.91 -12.98
C ASN A 7 7.85 -1.98 -12.72
N GLN A 8 7.07 -1.46 -13.66
CA GLN A 8 5.61 -1.40 -13.56
C GLN A 8 4.97 -2.80 -13.57
N GLU A 9 5.56 -3.75 -14.26
CA GLU A 9 5.03 -5.11 -14.32
C GLU A 9 5.16 -5.81 -12.97
N ASN A 10 6.30 -5.64 -12.29
CA ASN A 10 6.48 -6.19 -10.95
C ASN A 10 5.52 -5.56 -9.94
N LEU A 11 5.27 -4.26 -10.06
CA LEU A 11 4.30 -3.58 -9.21
C LEU A 11 2.89 -4.11 -9.46
N LYS A 12 2.55 -4.37 -10.71
CA LYS A 12 1.25 -4.95 -11.06
C LYS A 12 1.07 -6.34 -10.45
N LYS A 13 2.10 -7.18 -10.54
CA LYS A 13 2.09 -8.52 -9.93
C LYS A 13 1.90 -8.44 -8.42
N TYR A 14 2.62 -7.54 -7.75
CA TYR A 14 2.46 -7.30 -6.34
C TYR A 14 1.03 -6.88 -6.00
N SER A 15 0.51 -5.89 -6.71
CA SER A 15 -0.86 -5.39 -6.47
C SER A 15 -1.90 -6.49 -6.64
N GLU A 16 -1.80 -7.30 -7.68
CA GLU A 16 -2.71 -8.42 -7.92
C GLU A 16 -2.61 -9.49 -6.82
N ALA A 17 -1.41 -9.75 -6.33
CA ALA A 17 -1.20 -10.75 -5.28
C ALA A 17 -1.73 -10.30 -3.93
N VAL A 18 -1.49 -9.03 -3.54
CA VAL A 18 -1.83 -8.57 -2.18
C VAL A 18 -3.24 -8.02 -2.04
N THR A 19 -3.88 -7.58 -3.11
CA THR A 19 -5.22 -7.00 -3.03
C THR A 19 -6.22 -7.93 -2.34
N PRO A 20 -6.36 -9.22 -2.73
CA PRO A 20 -7.27 -10.11 -2.00
C PRO A 20 -6.85 -10.33 -0.55
N ILE A 21 -5.56 -10.33 -0.26
CA ILE A 21 -5.05 -10.50 1.11
C ILE A 21 -5.45 -9.32 1.97
N ILE A 22 -5.24 -8.10 1.48
CA ILE A 22 -5.61 -6.88 2.19
C ILE A 22 -7.12 -6.86 2.46
N LYS A 23 -7.92 -7.23 1.48
CA LYS A 23 -9.38 -7.31 1.63
C LYS A 23 -9.79 -8.35 2.67
N SER A 24 -9.05 -9.47 2.76
CA SER A 24 -9.35 -10.50 3.75
C SER A 24 -9.15 -10.03 5.19
N PHE A 25 -8.31 -9.01 5.40
CA PHE A 25 -8.13 -8.36 6.71
C PHE A 25 -9.09 -7.17 6.91
N GLY A 26 -10.05 -6.99 6.02
CA GLY A 26 -11.03 -5.91 6.12
C GLY A 26 -10.59 -4.61 5.47
N GLY A 27 -9.53 -4.62 4.67
CA GLY A 27 -9.03 -3.44 3.98
C GLY A 27 -9.98 -2.96 2.89
N VAL A 28 -10.19 -1.64 2.83
CA VAL A 28 -10.98 -0.96 1.82
C VAL A 28 -10.09 0.07 1.13
N PRO A 29 -9.97 0.03 -0.21
CA PRO A 29 -9.12 1.01 -0.90
C PRO A 29 -9.78 2.38 -0.92
N LEU A 30 -9.05 3.40 -0.45
CA LEU A 30 -9.51 4.79 -0.50
C LEU A 30 -8.83 5.55 -1.64
N ILE A 31 -7.53 5.29 -1.86
CA ILE A 31 -6.73 5.90 -2.92
C ILE A 31 -5.88 4.81 -3.56
N ARG A 32 -5.95 4.70 -4.88
CA ARG A 32 -5.15 3.72 -5.63
C ARG A 32 -4.51 4.39 -6.84
N GLY A 33 -3.60 5.33 -6.58
CA GLY A 33 -3.06 6.19 -7.61
C GLY A 33 -4.08 7.29 -7.92
N GLY A 34 -4.27 7.62 -9.16
CA GLY A 34 -5.22 8.63 -9.54
C GLY A 34 -4.59 10.00 -9.74
N LYS A 35 -5.44 10.95 -10.11
CA LYS A 35 -4.99 12.31 -10.40
C LYS A 35 -4.45 12.96 -9.13
N HIS A 36 -3.27 13.59 -9.24
CA HIS A 36 -2.63 14.20 -8.09
C HIS A 36 -1.77 15.40 -8.53
N GLN A 37 -1.43 16.22 -7.56
CA GLN A 37 -0.51 17.34 -7.70
C GLN A 37 0.49 17.25 -6.54
N THR A 38 1.77 17.11 -6.86
CA THR A 38 2.84 17.01 -5.86
C THR A 38 3.56 18.34 -5.76
N TYR A 39 3.68 18.89 -4.54
CA TYR A 39 4.38 20.14 -4.29
C TYR A 39 5.79 19.94 -3.77
N ASP A 40 6.01 18.86 -3.02
CA ASP A 40 7.30 18.54 -2.42
C ASP A 40 7.60 17.06 -2.65
N ASP A 41 8.88 16.70 -2.72
CA ASP A 41 9.36 15.32 -2.87
C ASP A 41 8.77 14.62 -4.10
N GLU A 42 9.01 15.20 -5.27
CA GLU A 42 8.45 14.72 -6.55
C GLU A 42 8.94 13.32 -6.98
N GLY A 43 9.89 12.73 -6.24
CA GLY A 43 10.39 11.40 -6.57
C GLY A 43 9.36 10.28 -6.38
N PHE A 44 8.30 10.51 -5.60
CA PHE A 44 7.23 9.54 -5.39
C PHE A 44 6.06 9.85 -6.33
N VAL A 45 5.79 8.91 -7.24
CA VAL A 45 4.86 9.14 -8.35
C VAL A 45 3.47 8.53 -8.14
N ARG A 46 3.29 7.76 -7.07
CA ARG A 46 2.02 7.08 -6.83
C ARG A 46 1.70 7.04 -5.33
N THR A 47 0.45 7.31 -5.00
CA THR A 47 -0.07 7.21 -3.63
C THR A 47 -1.16 6.15 -3.57
N VAL A 48 -1.07 5.28 -2.57
CA VAL A 48 -2.09 4.26 -2.30
C VAL A 48 -2.45 4.33 -0.82
N VAL A 49 -3.73 4.36 -0.51
CA VAL A 49 -4.23 4.37 0.87
C VAL A 49 -5.31 3.30 1.01
N TRP A 50 -5.16 2.47 2.03
CA TRP A 50 -6.13 1.48 2.43
C TRP A 50 -6.62 1.78 3.84
N GLU A 51 -7.92 1.65 4.06
CA GLU A 51 -8.51 1.74 5.39
C GLU A 51 -8.79 0.35 5.93
N PHE A 52 -8.47 0.12 7.20
CA PHE A 52 -8.74 -1.13 7.90
C PHE A 52 -9.68 -0.89 9.07
N PRO A 53 -10.38 -1.95 9.57
CA PRO A 53 -11.27 -1.81 10.71
C PRO A 53 -10.59 -1.30 11.98
N SER A 54 -9.28 -1.58 12.13
CA SER A 54 -8.50 -1.13 13.27
C SER A 54 -7.02 -1.01 12.89
N PHE A 55 -6.28 -0.27 13.71
CA PHE A 55 -4.82 -0.18 13.60
C PHE A 55 -4.19 -1.58 13.65
N GLU A 56 -4.64 -2.41 14.58
CA GLU A 56 -4.11 -3.76 14.77
C GLU A 56 -4.34 -4.65 13.56
N LYS A 57 -5.49 -4.53 12.89
CA LYS A 57 -5.76 -5.29 11.66
C LYS A 57 -4.83 -4.90 10.52
N ALA A 58 -4.51 -3.62 10.40
CA ALA A 58 -3.55 -3.16 9.39
C ALA A 58 -2.15 -3.74 9.66
N ILE A 59 -1.73 -3.75 10.93
CA ILE A 59 -0.44 -4.34 11.34
C ILE A 59 -0.42 -5.84 11.06
N GLU A 60 -1.48 -6.57 11.41
CA GLU A 60 -1.58 -8.01 11.14
C GLU A 60 -1.46 -8.31 9.65
N CYS A 61 -2.15 -7.52 8.82
CA CYS A 61 -2.09 -7.68 7.38
C CYS A 61 -0.66 -7.51 6.85
N HIS A 62 0.00 -6.41 7.23
CA HIS A 62 1.37 -6.12 6.79
C HIS A 62 2.34 -7.23 7.20
N ASN A 63 2.20 -7.75 8.42
CA ASN A 63 3.09 -8.76 8.97
C ASN A 63 2.74 -10.18 8.54
N SER A 64 1.63 -10.39 7.82
CA SER A 64 1.24 -11.72 7.39
C SER A 64 2.24 -12.28 6.37
N LEU A 65 2.44 -13.59 6.41
CA LEU A 65 3.33 -14.28 5.46
C LEU A 65 2.87 -14.07 4.01
N ASP A 66 1.58 -14.08 3.79
CA ASP A 66 1.00 -13.91 2.45
C ASP A 66 1.27 -12.52 1.90
N TYR A 67 1.11 -11.48 2.72
CA TYR A 67 1.42 -10.12 2.29
C TYR A 67 2.90 -9.95 1.98
N GLN A 68 3.77 -10.44 2.87
CA GLN A 68 5.22 -10.34 2.68
C GLN A 68 5.70 -11.11 1.45
N ALA A 69 5.10 -12.26 1.17
CA ALA A 69 5.39 -13.00 -0.06
C ALA A 69 5.01 -12.19 -1.31
N GLY A 70 3.87 -11.50 -1.27
CA GLY A 70 3.44 -10.60 -2.35
C GLY A 70 4.39 -9.43 -2.53
N TRP A 71 4.81 -8.79 -1.44
CA TRP A 71 5.76 -7.67 -1.51
C TRP A 71 7.10 -8.07 -2.13
N ASN A 72 7.55 -9.30 -1.91
CA ASN A 72 8.78 -9.80 -2.50
C ASN A 72 8.77 -9.74 -4.05
N LEU A 73 7.61 -9.69 -4.68
CA LEU A 73 7.51 -9.57 -6.13
C LEU A 73 7.98 -8.19 -6.64
N ALA A 74 7.93 -7.17 -5.82
CA ALA A 74 8.21 -5.80 -6.25
C ALA A 74 9.30 -5.10 -5.44
N LYS A 75 9.74 -5.65 -4.31
CA LYS A 75 10.61 -4.91 -3.37
C LYS A 75 11.94 -4.47 -3.96
N ASP A 76 12.49 -5.21 -4.94
CA ASP A 76 13.80 -4.88 -5.53
C ASP A 76 13.70 -3.80 -6.61
N THR A 77 12.50 -3.53 -7.13
CA THR A 77 12.27 -2.56 -8.19
C THR A 77 11.29 -1.46 -7.79
N THR A 78 10.94 -1.38 -6.52
CA THR A 78 10.04 -0.36 -5.99
C THR A 78 10.60 0.19 -4.70
N VAL A 79 10.74 1.51 -4.63
CA VAL A 79 11.03 2.22 -3.38
C VAL A 79 9.72 2.79 -2.88
N ARG A 80 9.37 2.48 -1.64
CA ARG A 80 8.13 2.96 -1.05
C ARG A 80 8.34 3.60 0.31
N HIS A 81 7.49 4.54 0.63
CA HIS A 81 7.35 5.07 1.97
C HIS A 81 6.01 4.53 2.50
N MET A 82 6.06 3.63 3.47
CA MET A 82 4.88 2.97 3.99
C MET A 82 4.77 3.17 5.49
N GLN A 83 3.58 3.51 5.94
CA GLN A 83 3.29 3.60 7.36
C GLN A 83 1.87 3.15 7.63
N VAL A 84 1.64 2.70 8.85
CA VAL A 84 0.31 2.44 9.37
C VAL A 84 0.05 3.50 10.44
N ILE A 85 -1.08 4.17 10.34
CA ILE A 85 -1.42 5.26 11.24
C ILE A 85 -2.87 5.12 11.69
N GLU A 86 -3.12 5.42 12.97
CA GLU A 86 -4.47 5.45 13.50
C GLU A 86 -5.22 6.64 12.93
N GLY A 87 -6.44 6.38 12.47
CA GLY A 87 -7.29 7.44 11.93
C GLY A 87 -7.81 8.37 13.01
N PHE A 88 -8.05 9.61 12.62
CA PHE A 88 -8.67 10.59 13.50
C PHE A 88 -10.18 10.36 13.57
N SER A 89 -10.72 10.31 14.79
CA SER A 89 -12.17 10.21 15.02
C SER A 89 -12.70 11.57 15.46
N THR A 90 -13.79 12.01 14.83
CA THR A 90 -14.47 13.26 15.18
C THR A 90 -15.67 13.05 16.12
N GLU A 91 -15.93 11.83 16.53
CA GLU A 91 -17.04 11.50 17.43
C GLU A 91 -16.74 11.82 18.89
#